data_005e19551ed620c082557af5ff8a4419
#
_entry.id   005e19551ed620c082557af5ff8a4419
#
_cell.length_a   1.000
_cell.length_b   1.000
_cell.length_c   1.000
_cell.angle_alpha   90.00
_cell.angle_beta   90.00
_cell.angle_gamma   90.00
#
_symmetry.space_group_name_H-M   'P 1'
#
loop_
_entity.id
_entity.type
_entity.pdbx_description
1 polymer ?
#
loop_
_entity_poly.entity_id
_entity_poly.type
_entity_poly.pdbx_seq_one_letter_code
_entity_poly.pdbx_strand_id
1 'polypeptide(L)'
;MQHSLPPLSALRAFEATARLGSVTAAADELSVTHGAVSRQLKSLDEHFGVALFTKSGRGLVLTHHGERLQSGVGEAFAKLRDSCTLLKHEVEEAPFTLACPGSLLARWLIPRLDRLNQALPELKLQVVVSDADGRSHHTSIGYLPPEELKAE
;
A
#
# COMPACT_ATOMS: atom_id res chain seq x y z
N MET A 1 19.30 4.93 -26.89
CA MET A 1 18.30 3.86 -26.87
C MET A 1 17.53 3.97 -25.56
N GLN A 2 16.27 4.38 -25.59
CA GLN A 2 15.42 4.37 -24.39
C GLN A 2 15.12 2.89 -24.10
N HIS A 3 15.75 2.32 -23.06
CA HIS A 3 15.34 1.02 -22.54
C HIS A 3 13.99 1.19 -21.85
N SER A 4 12.92 1.08 -22.64
CA SER A 4 11.55 1.06 -22.11
C SER A 4 11.40 -0.17 -21.21
N LEU A 5 10.88 0.05 -19.99
CA LEU A 5 10.51 -1.06 -19.12
C LEU A 5 9.46 -1.93 -19.81
N PRO A 6 9.52 -3.25 -19.67
CA PRO A 6 8.42 -4.11 -20.11
C PRO A 6 7.16 -3.81 -19.28
N PRO A 7 5.96 -4.23 -19.75
CA PRO A 7 4.72 -4.03 -19.02
C PRO A 7 4.80 -4.56 -17.59
N LEU A 8 4.35 -3.77 -16.61
CA LEU A 8 4.36 -4.17 -15.19
C LEU A 8 3.55 -5.45 -14.94
N SER A 9 2.48 -5.68 -15.71
CA SER A 9 1.70 -6.92 -15.65
C SER A 9 2.53 -8.14 -16.01
N ALA A 10 3.44 -8.00 -16.99
CA ALA A 10 4.34 -9.09 -17.39
C ALA A 10 5.41 -9.34 -16.33
N LEU A 11 5.96 -8.28 -15.72
CA LEU A 11 6.89 -8.42 -14.59
C LEU A 11 6.22 -9.04 -13.36
N ARG A 12 4.95 -8.71 -13.07
CA ARG A 12 4.18 -9.35 -12.00
C ARG A 12 3.96 -10.84 -12.26
N ALA A 13 3.57 -11.19 -13.47
CA ALA A 13 3.42 -12.59 -13.86
C ALA A 13 4.73 -13.39 -13.76
N PHE A 14 5.84 -12.75 -14.14
CA PHE A 14 7.17 -13.33 -14.01
C PHE A 14 7.55 -13.54 -12.54
N GLU A 15 7.41 -12.53 -11.68
CA GLU A 15 7.73 -12.61 -10.24
C GLU A 15 6.94 -13.73 -9.57
N ALA A 16 5.61 -13.75 -9.75
CA ALA A 16 4.75 -14.76 -9.16
C ALA A 16 5.11 -16.18 -9.65
N THR A 17 5.37 -16.34 -10.97
CA THR A 17 5.76 -17.64 -11.52
C THR A 17 7.14 -18.08 -11.02
N ALA A 18 8.09 -17.17 -10.91
CA ALA A 18 9.43 -17.46 -10.41
C ALA A 18 9.42 -17.91 -8.95
N ARG A 19 8.64 -17.26 -8.12
CA ARG A 19 8.50 -17.57 -6.70
C ARG A 19 7.73 -18.87 -6.45
N LEU A 20 6.65 -19.11 -7.20
CA LEU A 20 5.77 -20.28 -7.00
C LEU A 20 6.21 -21.51 -7.81
N GLY A 21 7.10 -21.35 -8.78
CA GLY A 21 7.55 -22.43 -9.67
C GLY A 21 6.44 -23.01 -10.58
N SER A 22 5.30 -22.30 -10.69
CA SER A 22 4.10 -22.80 -11.37
C SER A 22 3.29 -21.67 -12.00
N VAL A 23 3.00 -21.79 -13.29
CA VAL A 23 2.11 -20.85 -14.01
C VAL A 23 0.68 -20.90 -13.46
N THR A 24 0.20 -22.08 -13.08
CA THR A 24 -1.14 -22.26 -12.53
C THR A 24 -1.25 -21.54 -11.18
N ALA A 25 -0.31 -21.78 -10.27
CA ALA A 25 -0.29 -21.11 -8.97
C ALA A 25 -0.16 -19.58 -9.10
N ALA A 26 0.65 -19.10 -10.05
CA ALA A 26 0.76 -17.68 -10.34
C ALA A 26 -0.56 -17.10 -10.89
N ALA A 27 -1.27 -17.84 -11.74
CA ALA A 27 -2.56 -17.43 -12.27
C ALA A 27 -3.61 -17.28 -11.16
N ASP A 28 -3.65 -18.25 -10.25
CA ASP A 28 -4.55 -18.24 -9.08
C ASP A 28 -4.24 -17.04 -8.16
N GLU A 29 -2.96 -16.81 -7.82
CA GLU A 29 -2.54 -15.68 -6.98
C GLU A 29 -2.88 -14.32 -7.61
N LEU A 30 -2.68 -14.21 -8.91
CA LEU A 30 -2.94 -12.95 -9.64
C LEU A 30 -4.41 -12.78 -10.04
N SER A 31 -5.26 -13.77 -9.78
CA SER A 31 -6.68 -13.79 -10.18
C SER A 31 -6.86 -13.59 -11.70
N VAL A 32 -6.04 -14.26 -12.49
CA VAL A 32 -6.09 -14.25 -13.95
C VAL A 32 -6.09 -15.67 -14.51
N THR A 33 -6.29 -15.82 -15.82
CA THR A 33 -6.24 -17.14 -16.45
C THR A 33 -4.79 -17.60 -16.67
N HIS A 34 -4.56 -18.93 -16.66
CA HIS A 34 -3.28 -19.55 -17.02
C HIS A 34 -2.75 -19.05 -18.37
N GLY A 35 -3.64 -18.91 -19.38
CA GLY A 35 -3.28 -18.39 -20.68
C GLY A 35 -2.83 -16.93 -20.67
N ALA A 36 -3.37 -16.11 -19.73
CA ALA A 36 -2.92 -14.73 -19.57
C ALA A 36 -1.50 -14.68 -19.02
N VAL A 37 -1.20 -15.45 -17.96
CA VAL A 37 0.16 -15.55 -17.42
C VAL A 37 1.14 -16.02 -18.47
N SER A 38 0.81 -17.12 -19.20
CA SER A 38 1.68 -17.66 -20.26
C SER A 38 1.98 -16.63 -21.35
N ARG A 39 0.99 -15.81 -21.76
CA ARG A 39 1.22 -14.73 -22.74
C ARG A 39 2.12 -13.62 -22.19
N GLN A 40 1.97 -13.27 -20.92
CA GLN A 40 2.81 -12.27 -20.27
C GLN A 40 4.28 -12.74 -20.18
N LEU A 41 4.51 -14.01 -19.82
CA LEU A 41 5.87 -14.58 -19.80
C LEU A 41 6.50 -14.58 -21.19
N LYS A 42 5.73 -15.01 -22.19
CA LYS A 42 6.20 -15.00 -23.59
C LYS A 42 6.56 -13.59 -24.07
N SER A 43 5.74 -12.60 -23.72
CA SER A 43 6.00 -11.18 -24.02
C SER A 43 7.31 -10.68 -23.40
N LEU A 44 7.67 -11.16 -22.19
CA LEU A 44 8.97 -10.84 -21.57
C LEU A 44 10.13 -11.51 -22.30
N ASP A 45 10.00 -12.79 -22.65
CA ASP A 45 11.02 -13.50 -23.44
C ASP A 45 11.28 -12.78 -24.77
N GLU A 46 10.22 -12.34 -25.46
CA GLU A 46 10.30 -11.56 -26.70
C GLU A 46 10.94 -10.19 -26.48
N HIS A 47 10.61 -9.50 -25.36
CA HIS A 47 11.17 -8.19 -25.03
C HIS A 47 12.67 -8.23 -24.78
N PHE A 48 13.16 -9.25 -24.09
CA PHE A 48 14.58 -9.42 -23.77
C PHE A 48 15.36 -10.24 -24.80
N GLY A 49 14.68 -10.94 -25.72
CA GLY A 49 15.27 -11.79 -26.71
C GLY A 49 15.89 -13.08 -26.14
N VAL A 50 15.55 -13.44 -24.91
CA VAL A 50 16.07 -14.63 -24.20
C VAL A 50 14.97 -15.31 -23.41
N ALA A 51 15.05 -16.65 -23.29
CA ALA A 51 14.14 -17.38 -22.41
C ALA A 51 14.50 -17.14 -20.94
N LEU A 52 13.49 -16.78 -20.14
CA LEU A 52 13.64 -16.56 -18.70
C LEU A 52 13.34 -17.82 -17.88
N PHE A 53 12.55 -18.73 -18.44
CA PHE A 53 12.23 -20.02 -17.85
C PHE A 53 12.61 -21.18 -18.75
N THR A 54 12.89 -22.31 -18.14
CA THR A 54 13.04 -23.60 -18.81
C THR A 54 12.23 -24.68 -18.11
N LYS A 55 11.85 -25.72 -18.83
CA LYS A 55 11.12 -26.86 -18.25
C LYS A 55 12.09 -27.76 -17.49
N SER A 56 11.71 -28.14 -16.28
CA SER A 56 12.41 -29.14 -15.47
C SER A 56 11.40 -30.11 -14.86
N GLY A 57 11.35 -31.31 -15.36
CA GLY A 57 10.36 -32.32 -14.98
C GLY A 57 8.92 -31.81 -15.24
N ARG A 58 8.12 -31.72 -14.18
CA ARG A 58 6.73 -31.23 -14.25
C ARG A 58 6.58 -29.72 -13.98
N GLY A 59 7.68 -29.00 -13.75
CA GLY A 59 7.65 -27.59 -13.36
C GLY A 59 8.44 -26.69 -14.31
N LEU A 60 8.44 -25.41 -14.00
CA LEU A 60 9.26 -24.39 -14.60
C LEU A 60 10.36 -24.00 -13.62
N VAL A 61 11.58 -23.86 -14.13
CA VAL A 61 12.72 -23.32 -13.38
C VAL A 61 13.28 -22.12 -14.13
N LEU A 62 13.88 -21.20 -13.41
CA LEU A 62 14.52 -20.03 -14.00
C LEU A 62 15.77 -20.45 -14.79
N THR A 63 16.02 -19.76 -15.90
CA THR A 63 17.32 -19.73 -16.54
C THR A 63 18.27 -18.80 -15.79
N HIS A 64 19.55 -18.80 -16.10
CA HIS A 64 20.50 -17.81 -15.55
C HIS A 64 20.02 -16.36 -15.79
N HIS A 65 19.42 -16.06 -16.95
CA HIS A 65 18.86 -14.74 -17.23
C HIS A 65 17.63 -14.45 -16.35
N GLY A 66 16.79 -15.48 -16.12
CA GLY A 66 15.64 -15.40 -15.22
C GLY A 66 16.05 -15.12 -13.77
N GLU A 67 17.09 -15.80 -13.26
CA GLU A 67 17.60 -15.56 -11.90
C GLU A 67 18.09 -14.13 -11.70
N ARG A 68 18.82 -13.60 -12.67
CA ARG A 68 19.29 -12.21 -12.64
C ARG A 68 18.14 -11.21 -12.65
N LEU A 69 17.11 -11.46 -13.46
CA LEU A 69 15.93 -10.61 -13.51
C LEU A 69 15.12 -10.71 -12.22
N GLN A 70 14.99 -11.92 -11.64
CA GLN A 70 14.22 -12.17 -10.42
C GLN A 70 14.71 -11.33 -9.24
N SER A 71 16.03 -11.27 -9.03
CA SER A 71 16.61 -10.48 -7.93
C SER A 71 16.13 -9.02 -7.99
N GLY A 72 16.36 -8.34 -9.12
CA GLY A 72 15.98 -6.93 -9.27
C GLY A 72 14.47 -6.69 -9.26
N VAL A 73 13.70 -7.57 -9.91
CA VAL A 73 12.23 -7.45 -9.95
C VAL A 73 11.62 -7.70 -8.56
N GLY A 74 12.12 -8.69 -7.82
CA GLY A 74 11.67 -8.98 -6.46
C GLY A 74 11.88 -7.81 -5.52
N GLU A 75 13.07 -7.21 -5.52
CA GLU A 75 13.40 -6.02 -4.72
C GLU A 75 12.52 -4.81 -5.09
N ALA A 76 12.32 -4.58 -6.40
CA ALA A 76 11.48 -3.48 -6.87
C ALA A 76 10.02 -3.62 -6.40
N PHE A 77 9.44 -4.82 -6.51
CA PHE A 77 8.07 -5.06 -6.04
C PHE A 77 7.97 -5.04 -4.52
N ALA A 78 8.99 -5.46 -3.78
CA ALA A 78 9.03 -5.29 -2.32
C ALA A 78 8.96 -3.80 -1.96
N LYS A 79 9.79 -2.97 -2.58
CA LYS A 79 9.79 -1.52 -2.36
C LYS A 79 8.47 -0.85 -2.70
N LEU A 80 7.82 -1.28 -3.79
CA LEU A 80 6.48 -0.78 -4.15
C LEU A 80 5.44 -1.18 -3.10
N ARG A 81 5.44 -2.42 -2.61
CA ARG A 81 4.54 -2.86 -1.53
C ARG A 81 4.73 -2.05 -0.26
N ASP A 82 5.98 -1.85 0.16
CA ASP A 82 6.30 -1.06 1.36
C ASP A 82 5.78 0.37 1.23
N SER A 83 5.98 1.02 0.08
CA SER A 83 5.50 2.38 -0.18
C SER A 83 3.97 2.46 -0.14
N CYS A 84 3.28 1.48 -0.73
CA CYS A 84 1.81 1.42 -0.68
C CYS A 84 1.29 1.18 0.74
N THR A 85 1.98 0.34 1.52
CA THR A 85 1.62 0.05 2.92
C THR A 85 1.79 1.29 3.79
N LEU A 86 2.90 2.02 3.66
CA LEU A 86 3.13 3.28 4.37
C LEU A 86 2.03 4.29 4.10
N LEU A 87 1.71 4.52 2.81
CA LEU A 87 0.63 5.44 2.44
C LEU A 87 -0.73 5.01 3.03
N LYS A 88 -1.02 3.70 3.02
CA LYS A 88 -2.25 3.17 3.59
C LYS A 88 -2.32 3.44 5.09
N HIS A 89 -1.23 3.22 5.84
CA HIS A 89 -1.15 3.56 7.26
C HIS A 89 -1.33 5.05 7.51
N GLU A 90 -0.68 5.91 6.73
CA GLU A 90 -0.86 7.37 6.85
C GLU A 90 -2.33 7.79 6.66
N VAL A 91 -3.03 7.19 5.70
CA VAL A 91 -4.45 7.48 5.44
C VAL A 91 -5.36 6.90 6.52
N GLU A 92 -5.10 5.68 6.99
CA GLU A 92 -5.88 5.02 8.05
C GLU A 92 -5.66 5.68 9.42
N GLU A 93 -4.47 6.24 9.65
CA GLU A 93 -4.12 6.92 10.90
C GLU A 93 -4.44 8.43 10.91
N ALA A 94 -4.85 8.99 9.76
CA ALA A 94 -5.19 10.39 9.67
C ALA A 94 -6.33 10.74 10.65
N PRO A 95 -6.15 11.75 11.51
CA PRO A 95 -7.19 12.11 12.46
C PRO A 95 -8.40 12.70 11.74
N PHE A 96 -9.60 12.37 12.24
CA PHE A 96 -10.81 13.01 11.78
C PHE A 96 -10.80 14.48 12.23
N THR A 97 -10.70 15.40 11.27
CA THR A 97 -10.62 16.84 11.57
C THR A 97 -12.02 17.46 11.65
N LEU A 98 -12.38 17.98 12.82
CA LEU A 98 -13.61 18.72 13.05
C LEU A 98 -13.31 20.21 13.18
N ALA A 99 -13.79 21.02 12.24
CA ALA A 99 -13.73 22.47 12.36
C ALA A 99 -15.00 23.00 13.05
N CYS A 100 -14.85 23.73 14.15
CA CYS A 100 -16.00 24.32 14.86
C CYS A 100 -15.63 25.64 15.51
N PRO A 101 -16.65 26.55 15.73
CA PRO A 101 -16.45 27.78 16.49
C PRO A 101 -15.99 27.48 17.92
N GLY A 102 -15.09 28.32 18.47
CA GLY A 102 -14.53 28.14 19.81
C GLY A 102 -15.62 28.12 20.92
N SER A 103 -16.72 28.83 20.75
CA SER A 103 -17.86 28.78 21.67
C SER A 103 -18.57 27.42 21.69
N LEU A 104 -18.71 26.78 20.52
CA LEU A 104 -19.29 25.45 20.42
C LEU A 104 -18.32 24.40 20.99
N LEU A 105 -17.04 24.54 20.70
CA LEU A 105 -15.99 23.69 21.26
C LEU A 105 -16.05 23.71 22.80
N ALA A 106 -15.97 24.89 23.43
CA ALA A 106 -15.89 25.03 24.88
C ALA A 106 -17.16 24.58 25.59
N ARG A 107 -18.33 24.94 25.06
CA ARG A 107 -19.61 24.73 25.76
C ARG A 107 -20.27 23.40 25.46
N TRP A 108 -20.02 22.84 24.30
CA TRP A 108 -20.73 21.63 23.85
C TRP A 108 -19.81 20.41 23.65
N LEU A 109 -18.69 20.59 22.94
CA LEU A 109 -17.84 19.48 22.59
C LEU A 109 -16.97 18.99 23.75
N ILE A 110 -16.23 19.91 24.41
CA ILE A 110 -15.31 19.56 25.51
C ILE A 110 -15.99 18.73 26.60
N PRO A 111 -17.19 19.13 27.13
CA PRO A 111 -17.86 18.36 28.17
C PRO A 111 -18.33 16.96 27.72
N ARG A 112 -18.28 16.67 26.41
CA ARG A 112 -18.74 15.41 25.82
C ARG A 112 -17.61 14.55 25.26
N LEU A 113 -16.37 15.03 25.25
CA LEU A 113 -15.21 14.30 24.73
C LEU A 113 -15.02 12.96 25.41
N ASP A 114 -15.20 12.87 26.73
CA ASP A 114 -15.09 11.61 27.47
C ASP A 114 -16.10 10.57 26.98
N ARG A 115 -17.34 11.00 26.74
CA ARG A 115 -18.39 10.10 26.21
C ARG A 115 -18.09 9.67 24.78
N LEU A 116 -17.57 10.60 23.96
CA LEU A 116 -17.18 10.30 22.59
C LEU A 116 -16.04 9.28 22.56
N ASN A 117 -15.03 9.49 23.39
CA ASN A 117 -13.90 8.57 23.50
C ASN A 117 -14.28 7.19 24.02
N GLN A 118 -15.22 7.10 24.96
CA GLN A 118 -15.76 5.81 25.42
C GLN A 118 -16.58 5.08 24.35
N ALA A 119 -17.30 5.83 23.52
CA ALA A 119 -18.13 5.28 22.46
C ALA A 119 -17.32 4.87 21.21
N LEU A 120 -16.24 5.59 20.92
CA LEU A 120 -15.39 5.43 19.74
C LEU A 120 -13.90 5.51 20.13
N PRO A 121 -13.35 4.51 20.82
CA PRO A 121 -11.97 4.55 21.35
C PRO A 121 -10.90 4.62 20.27
N GLU A 122 -11.20 4.11 19.06
CA GLU A 122 -10.29 4.13 17.93
C GLU A 122 -10.31 5.45 17.14
N LEU A 123 -11.21 6.38 17.48
CA LEU A 123 -11.37 7.64 16.74
C LEU A 123 -10.28 8.63 17.14
N LYS A 124 -9.32 8.87 16.26
CA LYS A 124 -8.37 9.99 16.40
C LYS A 124 -9.07 11.27 15.97
N LEU A 125 -9.46 12.13 16.91
CA LEU A 125 -10.16 13.39 16.63
C LEU A 125 -9.22 14.59 16.79
N GLN A 126 -9.07 15.35 15.71
CA GLN A 126 -8.43 16.64 15.71
C GLN A 126 -9.49 17.75 15.62
N VAL A 127 -9.49 18.68 16.56
CA VAL A 127 -10.45 19.80 16.55
C VAL A 127 -9.72 21.07 16.15
N VAL A 128 -10.23 21.75 15.12
CA VAL A 128 -9.72 23.03 14.64
C VAL A 128 -10.75 24.11 14.95
N VAL A 129 -10.32 25.18 15.62
CA VAL A 129 -11.19 26.33 15.90
C VAL A 129 -11.30 27.17 14.63
N SER A 130 -12.53 27.38 14.14
CA SER A 130 -12.83 28.29 13.04
C SER A 130 -13.49 29.56 13.56
N ASP A 131 -13.11 30.73 13.03
CA ASP A 131 -13.82 31.99 13.27
C ASP A 131 -15.12 32.03 12.45
N ALA A 132 -16.01 32.97 12.81
CA ALA A 132 -17.31 33.14 12.16
C ALA A 132 -17.22 33.41 10.63
N ASP A 133 -16.05 33.83 10.13
CA ASP A 133 -15.77 34.11 8.72
C ASP A 133 -15.17 32.93 7.96
N GLY A 134 -15.14 31.73 8.56
CA GLY A 134 -14.61 30.51 7.91
C GLY A 134 -13.10 30.48 7.73
N ARG A 135 -12.35 31.42 8.34
CA ARG A 135 -10.88 31.39 8.37
C ARG A 135 -10.43 30.54 9.55
N SER A 136 -9.77 29.44 9.25
CA SER A 136 -9.18 28.56 10.24
C SER A 136 -7.88 29.16 10.79
N HIS A 137 -7.86 29.54 12.06
CA HIS A 137 -6.62 29.76 12.79
C HIS A 137 -6.17 28.42 13.35
N HIS A 138 -4.92 28.02 13.05
CA HIS A 138 -4.33 26.78 13.51
C HIS A 138 -4.12 26.78 15.03
N THR A 139 -5.15 26.47 15.76
CA THR A 139 -5.02 25.98 17.13
C THR A 139 -5.50 24.53 17.10
N SER A 140 -4.60 23.62 16.82
CA SER A 140 -4.92 22.19 16.90
C SER A 140 -4.92 21.78 18.37
N ILE A 141 -6.07 21.40 18.89
CA ILE A 141 -6.17 20.65 20.14
C ILE A 141 -6.17 19.18 19.73
N GLY A 142 -4.99 18.56 19.73
CA GLY A 142 -4.87 17.11 19.57
C GLY A 142 -5.32 16.45 20.89
N TYR A 143 -6.26 15.52 20.80
CA TYR A 143 -6.55 14.64 21.93
C TYR A 143 -5.54 13.48 21.88
N LEU A 144 -4.62 13.43 22.83
CA LEU A 144 -3.75 12.30 23.07
C LEU A 144 -4.48 11.33 24.02
N PRO A 145 -4.52 10.03 23.72
CA PRO A 145 -5.07 9.07 24.68
C PRO A 145 -4.28 9.10 25.99
N PRO A 146 -4.91 8.77 27.13
CA PRO A 146 -4.31 8.91 28.46
C PRO A 146 -3.01 8.17 28.70
N GLU A 147 -2.65 7.22 27.83
CA GLU A 147 -1.44 6.41 27.94
C GLU A 147 -0.18 7.16 27.47
N GLU A 148 -0.32 8.18 26.62
CA GLU A 148 0.82 8.97 26.15
C GLU A 148 1.15 10.17 27.05
N LEU A 149 0.26 10.52 27.99
CA LEU A 149 0.47 11.60 28.97
C LEU A 149 1.36 11.21 30.16
N LYS A 150 1.85 9.97 30.24
CA LYS A 150 2.71 9.48 31.34
C LYS A 150 4.20 9.41 31.00
N ALA A 151 4.63 9.97 29.88
CA ALA A 151 6.02 9.89 29.41
C ALA A 151 6.76 11.26 29.46
N GLU A 152 6.45 12.14 30.42
CA GLU A 152 7.31 13.26 30.82
C GLU A 152 7.48 13.29 32.35
#